data_ee1a82145e5a7aa7cfee2e7bcd26c70b
#
_entry.id   ee1a82145e5a7aa7cfee2e7bcd26c70b
#
_cell.length_a   1.000
_cell.length_b   1.000
_cell.length_c   1.000
_cell.angle_alpha   90.00
_cell.angle_beta   90.00
_cell.angle_gamma   90.00
#
_symmetry.space_group_name_H-M   'P 1'
#
loop_
_entity.id
_entity.type
_entity.pdbx_description
1 polymer ?
#
loop_
_entity_poly.entity_id
_entity_poly.type
_entity_poly.pdbx_seq_one_letter_code
_entity_poly.pdbx_strand_id
1 'polypeptide(L)'
;MADENSGRRRTQPVRIIHMSIAPGDPRPSVDDPLVIVAKLDPMPDREELQWWREQLGEWVKVRAWSGSSPDRLTDVQVEAPADQVEAVARRLLTAVEEANAAYPERYPVWRQEHDERMAEERLRLHRRLAVHQAILDRVMDEYRSNR
;
A
#
# COMPACT_ATOMS: atom_id res chain seq x y z
N MET A 1 23.97 -12.57 15.53
CA MET A 1 22.81 -11.73 15.73
C MET A 1 22.08 -11.57 14.42
N ALA A 2 20.92 -12.18 14.36
CA ALA A 2 20.08 -12.05 13.21
C ALA A 2 19.76 -10.58 12.95
N ASP A 3 19.72 -10.24 11.69
CA ASP A 3 19.34 -8.92 11.24
C ASP A 3 18.13 -8.39 12.00
N GLU A 4 18.35 -7.47 12.91
CA GLU A 4 17.27 -6.85 13.67
C GLU A 4 16.28 -6.12 12.78
N ASN A 5 16.64 -5.87 11.52
CA ASN A 5 15.81 -5.11 10.57
C ASN A 5 15.03 -5.97 9.58
N SER A 6 15.44 -7.22 9.35
CA SER A 6 14.71 -8.08 8.44
C SER A 6 13.73 -8.97 9.18
N GLY A 7 12.57 -8.46 9.47
CA GLY A 7 11.48 -9.24 10.04
C GLY A 7 11.15 -8.93 11.48
N ARG A 8 11.41 -7.72 11.95
CA ARG A 8 10.80 -7.26 13.20
C ARG A 8 9.31 -7.46 13.09
N ARG A 9 8.86 -8.55 13.70
CA ARG A 9 7.44 -8.75 13.91
C ARG A 9 6.95 -7.53 14.67
N ARG A 10 5.93 -6.90 14.13
CA ARG A 10 5.27 -5.83 14.84
C ARG A 10 4.85 -6.34 16.20
N THR A 11 5.32 -5.68 17.26
CA THR A 11 4.99 -6.07 18.63
C THR A 11 3.57 -5.65 19.02
N GLN A 12 2.98 -4.73 18.26
CA GLN A 12 1.63 -4.24 18.53
C GLN A 12 0.76 -4.36 17.27
N PRO A 13 -0.51 -4.78 17.43
CA PRO A 13 -1.43 -4.79 16.32
C PRO A 13 -1.72 -3.37 15.85
N VAL A 14 -2.03 -3.23 14.56
CA VAL A 14 -2.52 -1.97 14.01
C VAL A 14 -3.94 -1.73 14.51
N ARG A 15 -4.21 -0.53 14.97
CA ARG A 15 -5.54 -0.16 15.47
C ARG A 15 -6.01 1.09 14.77
N ILE A 16 -7.32 1.20 14.63
CA ILE A 16 -7.94 2.45 14.24
C ILE A 16 -8.09 3.29 15.49
N ILE A 17 -7.45 4.46 15.51
CA ILE A 17 -7.46 5.35 16.67
C ILE A 17 -8.44 6.51 16.51
N HIS A 18 -8.90 6.77 15.31
CA HIS A 18 -9.84 7.84 15.03
C HIS A 18 -10.54 7.60 13.70
N MET A 19 -11.83 7.91 13.66
CA MET A 19 -12.61 7.95 12.44
C MET A 19 -13.28 9.31 12.30
N SER A 20 -13.27 9.84 11.09
CA SER A 20 -13.94 11.11 10.77
C SER A 20 -14.55 11.04 9.38
N ILE A 21 -15.48 11.93 9.11
CA ILE A 21 -15.99 12.13 7.77
C ILE A 21 -15.08 13.16 7.09
N ALA A 22 -14.52 12.80 5.95
CA ALA A 22 -13.71 13.73 5.19
C ALA A 22 -14.56 14.93 4.76
N PRO A 23 -14.01 16.17 4.83
CA PRO A 23 -14.70 17.31 4.27
C PRO A 23 -14.92 17.04 2.78
N GLY A 24 -16.18 17.00 2.38
CA GLY A 24 -16.55 16.72 1.00
C GLY A 24 -16.08 17.81 0.05
N ASP A 25 -16.31 17.58 -1.22
CA ASP A 25 -16.22 18.56 -2.30
C ASP A 25 -16.92 19.86 -1.86
N PRO A 26 -16.40 21.07 -2.21
CA PRO A 26 -17.05 22.35 -1.89
C PRO A 26 -18.52 22.47 -2.35
N ARG A 27 -18.98 21.52 -3.16
CA ARG A 27 -20.39 21.43 -3.55
C ARG A 27 -20.92 20.01 -3.38
N PRO A 28 -20.96 19.48 -2.12
CA PRO A 28 -21.48 18.14 -1.92
C PRO A 28 -22.95 18.06 -2.28
N SER A 29 -23.32 17.10 -3.10
CA SER A 29 -24.71 16.72 -3.29
C SER A 29 -25.16 15.90 -2.09
N VAL A 30 -26.40 16.03 -1.68
CA VAL A 30 -26.99 15.24 -0.58
C VAL A 30 -26.94 13.74 -0.91
N ASP A 31 -26.90 13.39 -2.18
CA ASP A 31 -26.90 12.01 -2.67
C ASP A 31 -25.49 11.43 -2.82
N ASP A 32 -24.43 12.23 -2.63
CA ASP A 32 -23.06 11.74 -2.73
C ASP A 32 -22.71 10.83 -1.56
N PRO A 33 -21.97 9.73 -1.80
CA PRO A 33 -21.49 8.90 -0.70
C PRO A 33 -20.54 9.69 0.19
N LEU A 34 -20.61 9.43 1.48
CA LEU A 34 -19.70 10.01 2.45
C LEU A 34 -18.37 9.23 2.42
N VAL A 35 -17.28 9.92 2.73
CA VAL A 35 -15.97 9.31 2.85
C VAL A 35 -15.58 9.24 4.32
N ILE A 36 -15.45 8.02 4.83
CA ILE A 36 -14.95 7.78 6.18
C ILE A 36 -13.43 7.70 6.11
N VAL A 37 -12.74 8.50 6.91
CA VAL A 37 -11.28 8.47 7.05
C VAL A 37 -10.94 7.90 8.41
N ALA A 38 -10.17 6.80 8.43
CA ALA A 38 -9.72 6.16 9.65
C ALA A 38 -8.20 6.28 9.77
N LYS A 39 -7.73 6.73 10.92
CA LYS A 39 -6.30 6.80 11.22
C LYS A 39 -5.83 5.53 11.89
N LEU A 40 -4.68 5.02 11.44
CA LEU A 40 -4.07 3.80 11.95
C LEU A 40 -2.89 4.11 12.87
N ASP A 41 -2.74 3.30 13.92
CA ASP A 41 -1.61 3.35 14.84
C ASP A 41 -1.31 1.94 15.37
N PRO A 42 -0.04 1.47 15.34
CA PRO A 42 1.11 2.09 14.69
C PRO A 42 0.96 2.07 13.18
N MET A 43 1.62 3.03 12.51
CA MET A 43 1.58 3.10 11.04
C MET A 43 2.31 1.90 10.44
N PRO A 44 1.67 1.14 9.52
CA PRO A 44 2.37 0.10 8.78
C PRO A 44 3.51 0.69 7.94
N ASP A 45 4.60 -0.06 7.78
CA ASP A 45 5.65 0.35 6.88
C ASP A 45 5.24 0.20 5.41
N ARG A 46 6.10 0.63 4.50
CA ARG A 46 5.81 0.64 3.06
C ARG A 46 5.50 -0.75 2.50
N GLU A 47 6.23 -1.78 2.94
CA GLU A 47 6.03 -3.17 2.51
C GLU A 47 4.72 -3.72 3.09
N GLU A 48 4.47 -3.47 4.36
CA GLU A 48 3.26 -3.89 5.03
C GLU A 48 2.00 -3.25 4.43
N LEU A 49 2.09 -2.02 3.93
CA LEU A 49 0.94 -1.35 3.30
C LEU A 49 0.39 -2.15 2.12
N GLN A 50 1.24 -2.77 1.31
CA GLN A 50 0.78 -3.59 0.20
C GLN A 50 0.02 -4.82 0.70
N TRP A 51 0.51 -5.47 1.75
CA TRP A 51 -0.19 -6.58 2.39
C TRP A 51 -1.55 -6.15 2.94
N TRP A 52 -1.59 -4.99 3.62
CA TRP A 52 -2.84 -4.43 4.16
C TRP A 52 -3.85 -4.14 3.07
N ARG A 53 -3.42 -3.59 1.94
CA ARG A 53 -4.30 -3.34 0.79
C ARG A 53 -4.94 -4.62 0.29
N GLU A 54 -4.17 -5.69 0.19
CA GLU A 54 -4.67 -6.99 -0.25
C GLU A 54 -5.64 -7.60 0.76
N GLN A 55 -5.35 -7.47 2.05
CA GLN A 55 -6.22 -8.03 3.10
C GLN A 55 -7.55 -7.29 3.24
N LEU A 56 -7.52 -5.97 3.18
CA LEU A 56 -8.72 -5.16 3.34
C LEU A 56 -9.62 -5.20 2.10
N GLY A 57 -9.04 -5.34 0.91
CA GLY A 57 -9.79 -5.43 -0.33
C GLY A 57 -9.98 -4.09 -1.03
N GLU A 58 -10.58 -4.12 -2.21
CA GLU A 58 -10.71 -2.96 -3.09
C GLU A 58 -11.68 -1.89 -2.55
N TRP A 59 -12.59 -2.27 -1.66
CA TRP A 59 -13.54 -1.31 -1.07
C TRP A 59 -12.89 -0.34 -0.09
N VAL A 60 -11.65 -0.62 0.31
CA VAL A 60 -10.86 0.19 1.23
C VAL A 60 -9.67 0.79 0.49
N LYS A 61 -9.52 2.09 0.53
CA LYS A 61 -8.33 2.77 -0.01
C LYS A 61 -7.35 3.04 1.11
N VAL A 62 -6.20 2.38 1.05
CA VAL A 62 -5.11 2.60 2.00
C VAL A 62 -4.20 3.67 1.42
N ARG A 63 -4.09 4.79 2.11
CA ARG A 63 -3.26 5.91 1.67
C ARG A 63 -1.98 5.96 2.47
N ALA A 64 -0.85 5.86 1.76
CA ALA A 64 0.45 6.18 2.31
C ALA A 64 0.81 7.61 1.91
N TRP A 65 1.23 8.40 2.88
CA TRP A 65 1.70 9.73 2.57
C TRP A 65 3.06 9.68 1.87
N SER A 66 3.19 10.39 0.76
CA SER A 66 4.44 10.46 -0.02
C SER A 66 5.33 11.66 0.37
N GLY A 67 5.00 12.36 1.43
CA GLY A 67 5.77 13.53 1.88
C GLY A 67 6.99 13.17 2.73
N SER A 68 7.87 14.14 2.91
CA SER A 68 9.14 13.99 3.65
C SER A 68 9.00 14.02 5.18
N SER A 69 7.80 14.17 5.70
CA SER A 69 7.58 14.25 7.15
C SER A 69 7.32 12.88 7.75
N PRO A 70 8.11 12.45 8.75
CA PRO A 70 7.93 11.16 9.40
C PRO A 70 6.66 11.05 10.26
N ASP A 71 6.00 12.17 10.59
CA ASP A 71 4.83 12.21 11.47
C ASP A 71 3.51 12.00 10.74
N ARG A 72 3.56 11.63 9.48
CA ARG A 72 2.35 11.53 8.69
C ARG A 72 1.79 10.12 8.72
N LEU A 73 0.68 10.02 9.40
CA LEU A 73 -0.05 8.78 9.56
C LEU A 73 -0.64 8.32 8.22
N THR A 74 -0.55 7.03 8.01
CA THR A 74 -1.33 6.35 6.98
C THR A 74 -2.78 6.36 7.40
N ASP A 75 -3.63 6.79 6.52
CA ASP A 75 -5.06 6.69 6.70
C ASP A 75 -5.69 5.65 5.78
N VAL A 76 -6.88 5.24 6.15
CA VAL A 76 -7.71 4.34 5.36
C VAL A 76 -8.99 5.09 5.04
N GLN A 77 -9.40 5.03 3.78
CA GLN A 77 -10.62 5.70 3.33
C GLN A 77 -11.63 4.71 2.77
N VAL A 78 -12.89 4.90 3.15
CA VAL A 78 -13.99 4.05 2.70
C VAL A 78 -15.18 4.93 2.34
N GLU A 79 -15.76 4.69 1.18
CA GLU A 79 -17.01 5.34 0.80
C GLU A 79 -18.20 4.61 1.42
N ALA A 80 -19.16 5.36 1.92
CA ALA A 80 -20.38 4.82 2.49
C ALA A 80 -21.58 5.69 2.14
N PRO A 81 -22.70 5.11 1.70
CA PRO A 81 -23.97 5.84 1.66
C PRO A 81 -24.31 6.37 3.04
N ALA A 82 -24.98 7.52 3.10
CA ALA A 82 -25.28 8.18 4.38
C ALA A 82 -26.05 7.31 5.38
N ASP A 83 -26.92 6.44 4.88
CA ASP A 83 -27.70 5.50 5.69
C ASP A 83 -26.94 4.24 6.11
N GLN A 84 -25.71 4.04 5.59
CA GLN A 84 -24.88 2.86 5.85
C GLN A 84 -23.56 3.18 6.57
N VAL A 85 -23.37 4.41 7.00
CA VAL A 85 -22.12 4.85 7.64
C VAL A 85 -21.75 3.99 8.84
N GLU A 86 -22.69 3.71 9.73
CA GLU A 86 -22.44 2.86 10.89
C GLU A 86 -22.05 1.44 10.48
N ALA A 87 -22.79 0.83 9.57
CA ALA A 87 -22.52 -0.53 9.11
C ALA A 87 -21.16 -0.64 8.43
N VAL A 88 -20.80 0.32 7.59
CA VAL A 88 -19.50 0.36 6.90
C VAL A 88 -18.37 0.58 7.90
N ALA A 89 -18.54 1.48 8.86
CA ALA A 89 -17.55 1.72 9.90
C ALA A 89 -17.28 0.45 10.74
N ARG A 90 -18.32 -0.28 11.13
CA ARG A 90 -18.18 -1.55 11.85
C ARG A 90 -17.51 -2.62 11.00
N ARG A 91 -17.84 -2.68 9.71
CA ARG A 91 -17.20 -3.59 8.77
C ARG A 91 -15.70 -3.31 8.66
N LEU A 92 -15.31 -2.04 8.63
CA LEU A 92 -13.91 -1.65 8.58
C LEU A 92 -13.16 -2.07 9.84
N LEU A 93 -13.74 -1.85 11.03
CA LEU A 93 -13.16 -2.30 12.30
C LEU A 93 -12.94 -3.81 12.32
N THR A 94 -13.95 -4.56 11.90
CA THR A 94 -13.86 -6.04 11.81
C THR A 94 -12.78 -6.48 10.83
N ALA A 95 -12.69 -5.85 9.65
CA ALA A 95 -11.68 -6.17 8.65
C ALA A 95 -10.26 -5.93 9.18
N VAL A 96 -10.03 -4.85 9.92
CA VAL A 96 -8.73 -4.56 10.53
C VAL A 96 -8.39 -5.60 11.62
N GLU A 97 -9.36 -5.99 12.44
CA GLU A 97 -9.16 -7.03 13.45
C GLU A 97 -8.82 -8.38 12.83
N GLU A 98 -9.54 -8.77 11.77
CA GLU A 98 -9.27 -10.02 11.05
C GLU A 98 -7.88 -10.01 10.40
N ALA A 99 -7.47 -8.89 9.82
CA ALA A 99 -6.15 -8.73 9.24
C ALA A 99 -5.06 -8.84 10.32
N ASN A 100 -5.24 -8.23 11.47
CA ASN A 100 -4.32 -8.37 12.60
C ASN A 100 -4.20 -9.82 13.07
N ALA A 101 -5.32 -10.53 13.14
CA ALA A 101 -5.32 -11.95 13.55
C ALA A 101 -4.58 -12.83 12.55
N ALA A 102 -4.69 -12.52 11.26
CA ALA A 102 -4.01 -13.26 10.20
C ALA A 102 -2.52 -12.90 10.06
N TYR A 103 -2.12 -11.73 10.49
CA TYR A 103 -0.78 -11.17 10.27
C TYR A 103 0.38 -12.09 10.69
N PRO A 104 0.39 -12.67 11.92
CA PRO A 104 1.54 -13.46 12.38
C PRO A 104 1.85 -14.67 11.50
N GLU A 105 0.82 -15.31 10.94
CA GLU A 105 0.98 -16.52 10.12
C GLU A 105 1.09 -16.21 8.63
N ARG A 106 0.31 -15.27 8.14
CA ARG A 106 0.19 -15.00 6.71
C ARG A 106 1.19 -14.00 6.17
N TYR A 107 1.54 -13.00 6.96
CA TYR A 107 2.45 -11.95 6.48
C TYR A 107 3.84 -12.48 6.12
N PRO A 108 4.50 -13.33 6.92
CA PRO A 108 5.82 -13.85 6.54
C PRO A 108 5.82 -14.63 5.23
N VAL A 109 4.77 -15.43 4.99
CA VAL A 109 4.62 -16.20 3.74
C VAL A 109 4.40 -15.25 2.56
N TRP A 110 3.49 -14.30 2.72
CA TRP A 110 3.22 -13.29 1.71
C TRP A 110 4.48 -12.49 1.37
N ARG A 111 5.24 -12.09 2.38
CA ARG A 111 6.47 -11.31 2.20
C ARG A 111 7.49 -12.09 1.38
N GLN A 112 7.68 -13.36 1.67
CA GLN A 112 8.58 -14.21 0.91
C GLN A 112 8.17 -14.31 -0.56
N GLU A 113 6.90 -14.60 -0.82
CA GLU A 113 6.35 -14.68 -2.18
C GLU A 113 6.45 -13.34 -2.91
N HIS A 114 6.18 -12.25 -2.21
CA HIS A 114 6.27 -10.91 -2.74
C HIS A 114 7.72 -10.57 -3.14
N ASP A 115 8.69 -10.86 -2.28
CA ASP A 115 10.10 -10.61 -2.54
C ASP A 115 10.59 -11.43 -3.74
N GLU A 116 10.17 -12.68 -3.87
CA GLU A 116 10.48 -13.53 -5.03
C GLU A 116 9.92 -12.95 -6.32
N ARG A 117 8.65 -12.51 -6.32
CA ARG A 117 8.04 -11.87 -7.50
C ARG A 117 8.76 -10.58 -7.88
N MET A 118 9.10 -9.76 -6.90
CA MET A 118 9.82 -8.51 -7.16
C MET A 118 11.22 -8.76 -7.71
N ALA A 119 11.90 -9.79 -7.25
CA ALA A 119 13.20 -10.19 -7.79
C ALA A 119 13.10 -10.65 -9.24
N GLU A 120 12.08 -11.44 -9.59
CA GLU A 120 11.81 -11.85 -10.96
C GLU A 120 11.52 -10.67 -11.88
N GLU A 121 10.67 -9.74 -11.41
CA GLU A 121 10.33 -8.54 -12.18
C GLU A 121 11.54 -7.65 -12.43
N ARG A 122 12.41 -7.48 -11.42
CA ARG A 122 13.66 -6.74 -11.57
C ARG A 122 14.55 -7.40 -12.61
N LEU A 123 14.64 -8.72 -12.59
CA LEU A 123 15.44 -9.45 -13.55
C LEU A 123 14.91 -9.29 -14.97
N ARG A 124 13.59 -9.39 -15.15
CA ARG A 124 12.95 -9.15 -16.46
C ARG A 124 13.20 -7.73 -16.96
N LEU A 125 13.03 -6.74 -16.08
CA LEU A 125 13.28 -5.35 -16.41
C LEU A 125 14.75 -5.13 -16.80
N HIS A 126 15.67 -5.70 -16.03
CA HIS A 126 17.10 -5.60 -16.31
C HIS A 126 17.46 -6.17 -17.68
N ARG A 127 16.92 -7.36 -18.01
CA ARG A 127 17.11 -7.97 -19.33
C ARG A 127 16.56 -7.10 -20.44
N ARG A 128 15.35 -6.56 -20.25
CA ARG A 128 14.72 -5.67 -21.21
C ARG A 128 15.54 -4.41 -21.46
N LEU A 129 16.03 -3.78 -20.39
CA LEU A 129 16.89 -2.60 -20.49
C LEU A 129 18.21 -2.91 -21.20
N ALA A 130 18.82 -4.07 -20.94
CA ALA A 130 20.05 -4.50 -21.59
C ALA A 130 19.87 -4.67 -23.10
N VAL A 131 18.75 -5.26 -23.54
CA VAL A 131 18.43 -5.42 -24.96
C VAL A 131 18.30 -4.05 -25.64
N HIS A 132 17.58 -3.13 -25.04
CA HIS A 132 17.40 -1.78 -25.58
C HIS A 132 18.70 -0.98 -25.57
N GLN A 133 19.50 -1.13 -24.53
CA GLN A 133 20.83 -0.48 -24.47
C GLN A 133 21.75 -0.97 -25.60
N ALA A 134 21.74 -2.28 -25.89
CA ALA A 134 22.51 -2.83 -26.99
C ALA A 134 22.10 -2.25 -28.35
N ILE A 135 20.80 -1.99 -28.54
CA ILE A 135 20.29 -1.34 -29.75
C ILE A 135 20.85 0.10 -29.87
N LEU A 136 20.80 0.85 -28.78
CA LEU A 136 21.30 2.22 -28.75
C LEU A 136 22.82 2.28 -28.99
N ASP A 137 23.56 1.35 -28.41
CA ASP A 137 25.00 1.25 -28.59
C ASP A 137 25.35 0.99 -30.04
N ARG A 138 24.59 0.10 -30.71
CA ARG A 138 24.77 -0.16 -32.16
C ARG A 138 24.50 1.09 -33.00
N VAL A 139 23.42 1.81 -32.70
CA VAL A 139 23.08 3.05 -33.42
C VAL A 139 24.21 4.07 -33.26
N MET A 140 24.75 4.21 -32.07
CA MET A 140 25.86 5.13 -31.82
C MET A 140 27.14 4.72 -32.52
N ASP A 141 27.43 3.43 -32.61
CA ASP A 141 28.59 2.91 -33.35
C ASP A 141 28.47 3.20 -34.85
N GLU A 142 27.28 2.98 -35.43
CA GLU A 142 27.00 3.34 -36.81
C GLU A 142 27.18 4.83 -37.05
N TYR A 143 26.69 5.67 -36.16
CA TYR A 143 26.82 7.12 -36.25
C TYR A 143 28.30 7.55 -36.25
N ARG A 144 29.11 6.97 -35.37
CA ARG A 144 30.53 7.27 -35.25
C ARG A 144 31.32 6.78 -36.51
N SER A 145 30.91 5.66 -37.09
CA SER A 145 31.56 5.10 -38.25
C SER A 145 31.32 5.91 -39.51
N ASN A 146 30.21 6.65 -39.60
CA ASN A 146 29.81 7.46 -40.73
C ASN A 146 30.34 8.88 -40.70
N ARG A 147 31.20 9.21 -39.78
CA ARG A 147 31.88 10.50 -39.69
C ARG A 147 33.12 10.57 -40.56
#